data_8cd5a8edb6339e42e8e08afcc245ec67
#
_entry.id   8cd5a8edb6339e42e8e08afcc245ec67
#
_cell.length_a   1.000
_cell.length_b   1.000
_cell.length_c   1.000
_cell.angle_alpha   90.00
_cell.angle_beta   90.00
_cell.angle_gamma   90.00
#
_symmetry.space_group_name_H-M   'P 1'
#
loop_
_entity.id
_entity.type
_entity.pdbx_description
1 polymer ?
#
loop_
_entity_poly.entity_id
_entity_poly.type
_entity_poly.pdbx_seq_one_letter_code
_entity_poly.pdbx_strand_id
1 'polypeptide(L)'
;MNNGLLLWVDDEIELLKAHILFLENKGYKVVMASNGADAIEQCSMQTFDLVLLDEQMPGLSGLETLQRIKDIQPATPIVMVTKSEEEDIMNQAIGAKIADYLIKPVNPNQILLSLKKKDRKSV
;
A
#
# COMPACT_ATOMS: atom_id res chain seq x y z
N MET A 1 19.79 -8.73 2.83
CA MET A 1 19.59 -8.40 1.42
C MET A 1 18.30 -7.60 1.25
N ASN A 2 18.32 -6.56 0.46
CA ASN A 2 17.17 -5.68 0.30
C ASN A 2 16.39 -6.06 -0.97
N ASN A 3 15.19 -6.61 -0.79
CA ASN A 3 14.32 -6.99 -1.91
C ASN A 3 13.40 -5.86 -2.35
N GLY A 4 13.33 -4.79 -1.59
CA GLY A 4 12.54 -3.63 -1.95
C GLY A 4 12.17 -2.77 -0.76
N LEU A 5 11.75 -1.55 -1.07
CA LEU A 5 11.32 -0.56 -0.09
C LEU A 5 9.81 -0.36 -0.23
N LEU A 6 9.08 -0.63 0.84
CA LEU A 6 7.62 -0.55 0.86
C LEU A 6 7.18 0.58 1.78
N LEU A 7 6.05 1.21 1.42
CA LEU A 7 5.36 2.14 2.31
C LEU A 7 4.04 1.50 2.70
N TRP A 8 3.75 1.41 3.98
CA TRP A 8 2.47 0.91 4.47
C TRP A 8 1.75 2.02 5.23
N VAL A 9 0.58 2.40 4.71
CA VAL A 9 -0.22 3.51 5.23
C VAL A 9 -1.50 2.97 5.85
N ASP A 10 -1.64 3.13 7.16
CA ASP A 10 -2.79 2.62 7.90
C ASP A 10 -2.82 3.35 9.25
N ASP A 11 -3.96 3.90 9.64
CA ASP A 11 -4.06 4.60 10.92
C ASP A 11 -3.90 3.66 12.12
N GLU A 12 -4.07 2.35 11.90
CA GLU A 12 -3.82 1.33 12.90
C GLU A 12 -2.53 0.54 12.62
N ILE A 13 -1.54 1.22 12.05
CA ILE A 13 -0.29 0.56 11.63
C ILE A 13 0.42 -0.16 12.79
N GLU A 14 0.22 0.30 14.02
CA GLU A 14 0.81 -0.36 15.19
C GLU A 14 0.27 -1.79 15.39
N LEU A 15 -0.92 -2.07 14.90
CA LEU A 15 -1.50 -3.41 14.98
C LEU A 15 -0.97 -4.36 13.90
N LEU A 16 -0.19 -3.83 12.97
CA LEU A 16 0.33 -4.59 11.83
C LEU A 16 1.80 -4.95 11.97
N LYS A 17 2.36 -4.81 13.17
CA LYS A 17 3.78 -5.08 13.40
C LYS A 17 4.20 -6.50 13.03
N ALA A 18 3.34 -7.48 13.30
CA ALA A 18 3.65 -8.86 12.94
C ALA A 18 3.75 -9.04 11.42
N HIS A 19 2.87 -8.36 10.66
CA HIS A 19 2.90 -8.38 9.20
C HIS A 19 4.18 -7.71 8.68
N ILE A 20 4.54 -6.59 9.30
CA ILE A 20 5.74 -5.86 8.92
C ILE A 20 6.98 -6.70 9.17
N LEU A 21 7.05 -7.34 10.34
CA LEU A 21 8.17 -8.20 10.69
C LEU A 21 8.29 -9.36 9.69
N PHE A 22 7.17 -9.95 9.29
CA PHE A 22 7.16 -11.00 8.28
C PHE A 22 7.80 -10.52 6.98
N LEU A 23 7.42 -9.33 6.51
CA LEU A 23 7.96 -8.77 5.28
C LEU A 23 9.44 -8.43 5.43
N GLU A 24 9.83 -7.90 6.58
CA GLU A 24 11.25 -7.59 6.84
C GLU A 24 12.10 -8.86 6.84
N ASN A 25 11.57 -9.94 7.39
CA ASN A 25 12.27 -11.24 7.38
C ASN A 25 12.40 -11.80 5.96
N LYS A 26 11.57 -11.32 5.02
CA LYS A 26 11.67 -11.69 3.60
C LYS A 26 12.56 -10.74 2.80
N GLY A 27 13.22 -9.81 3.48
CA GLY A 27 14.19 -8.92 2.83
C GLY A 27 13.63 -7.58 2.37
N TYR A 28 12.41 -7.23 2.75
CA TYR A 28 11.81 -5.94 2.42
C TYR A 28 12.02 -4.95 3.56
N LYS A 29 12.21 -3.69 3.22
CA LYS A 29 12.21 -2.63 4.22
C LYS A 29 10.84 -1.95 4.16
N VAL A 30 10.22 -1.75 5.33
CA VAL A 30 8.87 -1.18 5.41
C VAL A 30 8.93 0.15 6.15
N VAL A 31 8.50 1.20 5.47
CA VAL A 31 8.30 2.53 6.07
C VAL A 31 6.82 2.63 6.43
N MET A 32 6.54 3.09 7.63
CA MET A 32 5.18 3.19 8.15
C MET A 32 4.68 4.64 8.10
N ALA A 33 3.40 4.79 7.72
CA ALA A 33 2.72 6.08 7.83
C ALA A 33 1.33 5.82 8.43
N SER A 34 0.87 6.69 9.31
CA SER A 34 -0.40 6.51 10.00
C SER A 34 -1.54 7.33 9.40
N ASN A 35 -1.28 8.09 8.36
CA ASN A 35 -2.27 8.94 7.69
C ASN A 35 -1.83 9.29 6.28
N GLY A 36 -2.76 9.82 5.50
CA GLY A 36 -2.49 10.14 4.10
C GLY A 36 -1.50 11.27 3.91
N ALA A 37 -1.53 12.29 4.75
CA ALA A 37 -0.61 13.42 4.63
C ALA A 37 0.85 12.97 4.81
N ASP A 38 1.10 12.12 5.81
CA ASP A 38 2.44 11.58 6.03
C ASP A 38 2.87 10.69 4.88
N ALA A 39 1.93 9.91 4.31
CA ALA A 39 2.23 9.06 3.17
C ALA A 39 2.66 9.90 1.96
N ILE A 40 1.95 10.99 1.70
CA ILE A 40 2.27 11.89 0.59
C ILE A 40 3.65 12.51 0.80
N GLU A 41 3.94 12.94 2.02
CA GLU A 41 5.26 13.49 2.35
C GLU A 41 6.36 12.47 2.09
N GLN A 42 6.17 11.24 2.53
CA GLN A 42 7.16 10.17 2.29
C GLN A 42 7.37 9.95 0.79
N CYS A 43 6.31 9.95 0.00
CA CYS A 43 6.40 9.75 -1.44
C CYS A 43 7.06 10.94 -2.14
N SER A 44 7.05 12.12 -1.53
CA SER A 44 7.75 13.29 -2.03
C SER A 44 9.25 13.23 -1.75
N MET A 45 9.65 12.43 -0.77
CA MET A 45 11.04 12.33 -0.33
C MET A 45 11.79 11.15 -0.94
N GLN A 46 11.10 10.07 -1.26
CA GLN A 46 11.75 8.89 -1.80
C GLN A 46 10.75 8.06 -2.62
N THR A 47 11.29 7.23 -3.50
CA THR A 47 10.49 6.35 -4.35
C THR A 47 10.35 4.99 -3.70
N PHE A 48 9.12 4.49 -3.64
CA PHE A 48 8.83 3.17 -3.09
C PHE A 48 8.62 2.16 -4.21
N ASP A 49 8.93 0.91 -3.93
CA ASP A 49 8.69 -0.19 -4.87
C ASP A 49 7.21 -0.59 -4.86
N LEU A 50 6.53 -0.35 -3.74
CA LEU A 50 5.11 -0.64 -3.62
C LEU A 50 4.56 0.13 -2.43
N VAL A 51 3.31 0.59 -2.54
CA VAL A 51 2.59 1.26 -1.44
C VAL A 51 1.39 0.40 -1.06
N LEU A 52 1.26 0.10 0.24
CA LEU A 52 0.10 -0.56 0.81
C LEU A 52 -0.72 0.53 1.50
N LEU A 53 -2.00 0.63 1.18
CA LEU A 53 -2.80 1.80 1.54
C LEU A 53 -4.19 1.41 2.02
N ASP A 54 -4.56 1.84 3.23
CA ASP A 54 -5.91 1.66 3.75
C ASP A 54 -6.83 2.76 3.23
N GLU A 55 -8.10 2.43 2.99
CA GLU A 55 -9.10 3.41 2.58
C GLU A 55 -9.62 4.21 3.77
N GLN A 56 -9.87 3.55 4.91
CA GLN A 56 -10.53 4.16 6.05
C GLN A 56 -9.53 4.79 7.01
N MET A 57 -9.27 6.08 6.82
CA MET A 57 -8.34 6.84 7.67
C MET A 57 -8.92 8.21 7.99
N PRO A 58 -8.61 8.76 9.19
CA PRO A 58 -8.98 10.14 9.50
C PRO A 58 -8.23 11.12 8.58
N GLY A 59 -8.83 12.23 8.28
CA GLY A 59 -8.24 13.22 7.36
C GLY A 59 -8.44 12.81 5.92
N LEU A 60 -7.36 12.71 5.17
CA LEU A 60 -7.44 12.24 3.78
C LEU A 60 -7.82 10.76 3.76
N SER A 61 -8.83 10.42 2.96
CA SER A 61 -9.20 9.02 2.74
C SER A 61 -8.11 8.31 1.94
N GLY A 62 -8.20 6.97 1.88
CA GLY A 62 -7.28 6.21 1.05
C GLY A 62 -7.39 6.58 -0.41
N LEU A 63 -8.61 6.80 -0.92
CA LEU A 63 -8.80 7.19 -2.33
C LEU A 63 -8.17 8.54 -2.63
N GLU A 64 -8.33 9.52 -1.74
CA GLU A 64 -7.70 10.83 -1.91
C GLU A 64 -6.18 10.71 -1.87
N THR A 65 -5.66 9.92 -0.94
CA THR A 65 -4.23 9.67 -0.81
C THR A 65 -3.69 8.99 -2.07
N LEU A 66 -4.43 8.00 -2.57
CA LEU A 66 -4.09 7.26 -3.79
C LEU A 66 -3.90 8.22 -4.98
N GLN A 67 -4.84 9.14 -5.18
CA GLN A 67 -4.76 10.10 -6.29
C GLN A 67 -3.51 10.97 -6.17
N ARG A 68 -3.23 11.45 -4.97
CA ARG A 68 -2.07 12.31 -4.74
C ARG A 68 -0.75 11.57 -4.94
N ILE A 69 -0.68 10.34 -4.48
CA ILE A 69 0.52 9.53 -4.68
C ILE A 69 0.72 9.25 -6.17
N LYS A 70 -0.36 8.95 -6.90
CA LYS A 70 -0.29 8.72 -8.34
C LYS A 70 0.22 9.95 -9.08
N ASP A 71 -0.13 11.14 -8.62
CA ASP A 71 0.36 12.37 -9.22
C ASP A 71 1.86 12.55 -9.02
N ILE A 72 2.38 12.12 -7.87
CA ILE A 72 3.80 12.26 -7.53
C ILE A 72 4.62 11.12 -8.12
N GLN A 73 4.13 9.90 -8.02
CA GLN A 73 4.82 8.68 -8.46
C GLN A 73 3.89 7.82 -9.31
N PRO A 74 3.63 8.21 -10.57
CA PRO A 74 2.65 7.48 -11.40
C PRO A 74 3.00 6.01 -11.65
N ALA A 75 4.28 5.67 -11.59
CA ALA A 75 4.73 4.30 -11.87
C ALA A 75 4.74 3.40 -10.63
N THR A 76 4.59 3.96 -9.44
CA THR A 76 4.63 3.16 -8.21
C THR A 76 3.34 2.36 -8.05
N PRO A 77 3.42 1.03 -7.96
CA PRO A 77 2.22 0.22 -7.74
C PRO A 77 1.64 0.44 -6.36
N ILE A 78 0.32 0.55 -6.29
CA ILE A 78 -0.40 0.75 -5.03
C ILE A 78 -1.37 -0.41 -4.84
N VAL A 79 -1.32 -1.00 -3.64
CA VAL A 79 -2.23 -2.07 -3.23
C VAL A 79 -3.10 -1.53 -2.10
N MET A 80 -4.42 -1.57 -2.30
CA MET A 80 -5.35 -1.21 -1.23
C MET A 80 -5.48 -2.38 -0.27
N VAL A 81 -5.37 -2.10 1.04
CA VAL A 81 -5.50 -3.12 2.09
C VAL A 81 -6.47 -2.56 3.13
N THR A 82 -7.73 -2.94 3.07
CA THR A 82 -8.77 -2.26 3.82
C THR A 82 -9.91 -3.20 4.20
N LYS A 83 -10.70 -2.79 5.19
CA LYS A 83 -11.92 -3.50 5.56
C LYS A 83 -13.07 -3.20 4.61
N SER A 84 -12.96 -2.17 3.79
CA SER A 84 -14.06 -1.73 2.94
C SER A 84 -14.32 -2.70 1.80
N GLU A 85 -15.58 -3.16 1.70
CA GLU A 85 -16.05 -3.97 0.58
C GLU A 85 -17.11 -3.20 -0.22
N GLU A 86 -17.18 -1.88 -0.03
CA GLU A 86 -18.12 -1.03 -0.77
C GLU A 86 -17.75 -1.03 -2.25
N GLU A 87 -18.73 -1.37 -3.07
CA GLU A 87 -18.52 -1.49 -4.52
C GLU A 87 -18.03 -0.18 -5.14
N ASP A 88 -18.57 0.96 -4.69
CA ASP A 88 -18.16 2.26 -5.22
C ASP A 88 -16.68 2.54 -4.94
N ILE A 89 -16.22 2.22 -3.74
CA ILE A 89 -14.82 2.43 -3.38
C ILE A 89 -13.92 1.51 -4.20
N MET A 90 -14.31 0.24 -4.33
CA MET A 90 -13.55 -0.72 -5.12
C MET A 90 -13.47 -0.27 -6.58
N ASN A 91 -14.58 0.20 -7.15
CA ASN A 91 -14.61 0.65 -8.53
C ASN A 91 -13.74 1.87 -8.77
N GLN A 92 -13.75 2.82 -7.82
CA GLN A 92 -12.90 4.00 -7.93
C GLN A 92 -11.42 3.64 -7.84
N ALA A 93 -11.07 2.70 -6.95
CA ALA A 93 -9.69 2.24 -6.82
C ALA A 93 -9.22 1.53 -8.09
N ILE A 94 -10.06 0.66 -8.65
CA ILE A 94 -9.76 -0.03 -9.90
C ILE A 94 -9.61 0.97 -11.05
N GLY A 95 -10.50 1.96 -11.09
CA GLY A 95 -10.42 3.02 -12.09
C GLY A 95 -9.14 3.85 -11.99
N ALA A 96 -8.57 3.95 -10.80
CA ALA A 96 -7.29 4.62 -10.58
C ALA A 96 -6.10 3.70 -10.86
N LYS A 97 -6.34 2.51 -11.38
CA LYS A 97 -5.31 1.54 -11.82
C LYS A 97 -4.41 1.08 -10.69
N ILE A 98 -5.02 0.66 -9.57
CA ILE A 98 -4.26 0.04 -8.49
C ILE A 98 -3.75 -1.33 -8.91
N ALA A 99 -2.72 -1.80 -8.21
CA ALA A 99 -2.12 -3.10 -8.52
C ALA A 99 -2.95 -4.26 -7.96
N ASP A 100 -3.56 -4.05 -6.77
CA ASP A 100 -4.37 -5.10 -6.14
C ASP A 100 -5.26 -4.47 -5.07
N TYR A 101 -6.30 -5.20 -4.65
CA TYR A 101 -7.23 -4.77 -3.60
C TYR A 101 -7.43 -5.94 -2.64
N LEU A 102 -6.94 -5.80 -1.42
CA LEU A 102 -6.99 -6.86 -0.41
C LEU A 102 -7.92 -6.46 0.73
N ILE A 103 -8.74 -7.40 1.18
CA ILE A 103 -9.71 -7.18 2.26
C ILE A 103 -9.13 -7.68 3.58
N LYS A 104 -9.19 -6.84 4.62
CA LYS A 104 -8.77 -7.24 5.97
C LYS A 104 -9.76 -8.24 6.57
N PRO A 105 -9.30 -9.17 7.37
CA PRO A 105 -7.91 -9.37 7.81
C PRO A 105 -7.07 -9.96 6.69
N VAL A 106 -5.91 -9.36 6.44
CA VAL A 106 -5.02 -9.82 5.37
C VAL A 106 -3.93 -10.72 5.95
N ASN A 107 -3.68 -11.82 5.27
CA ASN A 107 -2.58 -12.70 5.62
C ASN A 107 -1.29 -12.12 5.00
N PRO A 108 -0.17 -12.10 5.74
CA PRO A 108 1.08 -11.57 5.17
C PRO A 108 1.49 -12.22 3.85
N ASN A 109 1.15 -13.49 3.65
CA ASN A 109 1.43 -14.17 2.38
C ASN A 109 0.69 -13.55 1.19
N GLN A 110 -0.49 -12.98 1.42
CA GLN A 110 -1.24 -12.29 0.35
C GLN A 110 -0.47 -11.06 -0.13
N ILE A 111 0.16 -10.35 0.79
CA ILE A 111 1.00 -9.20 0.47
C ILE A 111 2.22 -9.65 -0.32
N LEU A 112 2.84 -10.72 0.12
CA LEU A 112 4.00 -11.28 -0.58
C LEU A 112 3.65 -11.70 -2.01
N LEU A 113 2.46 -12.27 -2.21
CA LEU A 113 1.99 -12.63 -3.54
C LEU A 113 1.78 -11.40 -4.42
N SER A 114 1.24 -10.31 -3.87
CA SER A 114 1.09 -9.06 -4.61
C SER A 114 2.45 -8.51 -5.04
N LEU A 115 3.45 -8.59 -4.17
CA LEU A 115 4.80 -8.18 -4.51
C LEU A 115 5.38 -9.02 -5.65
N LYS A 116 5.13 -10.31 -5.63
CA LYS A 116 5.62 -11.23 -6.67
C LYS A 116 4.91 -11.01 -8.00
N LYS A 117 3.63 -10.67 -7.98
CA LYS A 117 2.90 -10.30 -9.20
C LYS A 117 3.55 -9.10 -9.88
N LYS A 118 3.95 -8.11 -9.09
CA LYS A 118 4.64 -6.94 -9.62
C LYS A 118 5.88 -7.35 -10.39
N ASP A 119 6.65 -8.28 -9.86
CA ASP A 119 7.89 -8.73 -10.48
C ASP A 119 7.66 -9.52 -11.76
N ARG A 120 6.45 -10.06 -11.97
CA ARG A 120 6.13 -10.88 -13.13
C ARG A 120 5.51 -10.11 -14.29
N LYS A 121 5.13 -8.88 -14.10
CA LYS A 121 4.33 -8.15 -15.08
C LYS A 121 5.04 -7.92 -16.41
N SER A 122 6.32 -8.06 -16.44
CA SER A 122 7.11 -7.84 -17.65
C SER A 122 7.20 -9.08 -18.54
N VAL A 123 6.64 -10.17 -18.09
CA VAL A 123 6.67 -11.44 -18.86
C VAL A 123 5.73 -11.39 -20.04
#